data_8b6df1721480eb7688f9d05c80981402
#
_entry.id   8b6df1721480eb7688f9d05c80981402
#
_cell.length_a   1.000
_cell.length_b   1.000
_cell.length_c   1.000
_cell.angle_alpha   90.00
_cell.angle_beta   90.00
_cell.angle_gamma   90.00
#
_symmetry.space_group_name_H-M   'P 1'
#
loop_
_entity.id
_entity.type
_entity.pdbx_description
1 polymer ?
#
loop_
_entity_poly.entity_id
_entity_poly.type
_entity_poly.pdbx_seq_one_letter_code
_entity_poly.pdbx_strand_id
1 'polypeptide(L)' 'MKYVCDICGWEYDPEAGYPEGGIAPGTPWEEVPEDFQCPLCFAERDQFSAE' A
#
# COMPACT_ATOMS: atom_id res chain seq x y z
N MET A 1 7.68 7.89 5.19
CA MET A 1 6.38 7.62 5.80
C MET A 1 5.78 6.36 5.18
N LYS A 2 5.41 5.39 6.00
CA LYS A 2 4.90 4.12 5.50
C LYS A 2 3.45 3.92 5.86
N TYR A 3 2.78 3.07 5.13
CA TYR A 3 1.40 2.70 5.40
C TYR A 3 1.33 1.23 5.70
N VAL A 4 0.67 0.88 6.79
CA VAL A 4 0.63 -0.48 7.31
C VAL A 4 -0.79 -1.03 7.19
N CYS A 5 -0.90 -2.24 6.65
CA CYS A 5 -2.18 -2.94 6.61
C CYS A 5 -2.60 -3.29 8.04
N ASP A 6 -3.80 -2.86 8.43
CA ASP A 6 -4.30 -3.09 9.79
C ASP A 6 -4.69 -4.55 10.03
N ILE A 7 -4.74 -5.36 8.99
CA ILE A 7 -5.19 -6.74 9.09
C ILE A 7 -4.03 -7.71 9.18
N CYS A 8 -3.06 -7.61 8.28
CA CYS A 8 -1.93 -8.55 8.27
C CYS A 8 -0.58 -7.92 8.62
N GLY A 9 -0.50 -6.59 8.68
CA GLY A 9 0.72 -5.91 9.02
C GLY A 9 1.67 -5.66 7.86
N TRP A 10 1.25 -5.91 6.63
CA TRP A 10 2.11 -5.62 5.48
C TRP A 10 2.33 -4.12 5.35
N GLU A 11 3.57 -3.73 5.05
CA GLU A 11 3.92 -2.32 4.96
C GLU A 11 4.11 -1.88 3.51
N TYR A 12 3.51 -0.75 3.15
CA TYR A 12 3.72 -0.12 1.87
C TYR A 12 4.67 1.06 2.06
N ASP A 13 5.79 1.03 1.36
CA ASP A 13 6.76 2.12 1.38
C ASP A 13 6.61 2.94 0.09
N PRO A 14 6.13 4.18 0.17
CA PRO A 14 5.97 5.01 -1.03
C PRO A 14 7.24 5.20 -1.83
N GLU A 15 8.39 5.22 -1.18
CA GLU A 15 9.66 5.38 -1.88
C GLU A 15 10.03 4.15 -2.71
N ALA A 16 9.69 2.98 -2.20
CA ALA A 16 9.97 1.73 -2.91
C ALA A 16 8.84 1.33 -3.85
N GLY A 17 7.63 1.80 -3.57
CA GLY A 17 6.46 1.44 -4.34
C GLY A 17 6.12 -0.04 -4.21
N TYR A 18 5.35 -0.53 -5.18
CA TYR A 18 5.04 -1.95 -5.26
C TYR A 18 4.92 -2.33 -6.73
N PRO A 19 6.06 -2.53 -7.40
CA PRO A 19 6.07 -2.81 -8.85
C PRO A 19 5.26 -4.04 -9.25
N GLU A 20 5.23 -5.05 -8.40
CA GLU A 20 4.46 -6.27 -8.69
C GLU A 20 2.96 -5.98 -8.77
N GLY A 21 2.50 -4.96 -8.08
CA GLY A 21 1.11 -4.53 -8.14
C GLY A 21 0.88 -3.37 -9.10
N GLY A 22 1.91 -2.99 -9.86
CA GLY A 22 1.79 -1.91 -10.83
C GLY A 22 2.01 -0.53 -10.24
N ILE A 23 2.58 -0.43 -9.05
CA ILE A 23 2.83 0.85 -8.39
C ILE A 23 4.31 1.16 -8.46
N ALA A 24 4.65 2.20 -9.20
CA ALA A 24 6.05 2.57 -9.40
C ALA A 24 6.66 3.13 -8.11
N PRO A 25 8.00 2.96 -7.93
CA PRO A 25 8.69 3.60 -6.81
C PRO A 25 8.48 5.11 -6.84
N GLY A 26 8.31 5.70 -5.67
CA GLY A 26 8.08 7.13 -5.55
C GLY A 26 6.62 7.55 -5.67
N THR A 27 5.70 6.59 -5.72
CA THR A 27 4.27 6.90 -5.79
C THR A 27 3.74 7.18 -4.38
N PRO A 28 3.27 8.40 -4.11
CA PRO A 28 2.68 8.70 -2.81
C PRO A 28 1.38 7.91 -2.60
N TRP A 29 1.04 7.69 -1.35
CA TRP A 29 -0.16 6.92 -1.01
C TRP A 29 -1.42 7.50 -1.66
N GLU A 30 -1.47 8.80 -1.79
CA GLU A 30 -2.63 9.49 -2.37
C GLU A 30 -2.85 9.13 -3.85
N GLU A 31 -1.80 8.72 -4.53
CA GLU A 31 -1.89 8.34 -5.94
C GLU A 31 -2.05 6.83 -6.13
N VAL A 32 -2.00 6.07 -5.07
CA VAL A 32 -2.26 4.63 -5.15
C VAL A 32 -3.72 4.43 -5.55
N PRO A 33 -4.01 3.55 -6.53
CA PRO A 33 -5.37 3.33 -6.99
C PRO A 33 -6.31 2.91 -5.86
N GLU A 34 -7.57 3.31 -5.95
CA GLU A 34 -8.56 2.97 -4.94
C GLU A 34 -8.85 1.47 -4.89
N ASP A 35 -8.60 0.77 -5.98
CA ASP A 35 -8.81 -0.67 -6.05
C ASP A 35 -7.57 -1.45 -5.62
N PHE A 36 -6.54 -0.76 -5.11
CA PHE A 36 -5.37 -1.44 -4.58
C PHE A 36 -5.74 -2.29 -3.38
N GLN A 37 -5.20 -3.48 -3.33
CA GLN A 37 -5.42 -4.40 -2.23
C GLN A 37 -4.10 -4.89 -1.68
N CYS A 38 -4.08 -5.20 -0.39
CA CYS A 38 -2.91 -5.78 0.25
C CYS A 38 -2.54 -7.09 -0.46
N PRO A 39 -1.27 -7.27 -0.85
CA PRO A 39 -0.86 -8.49 -1.55
C PRO A 39 -0.91 -9.74 -0.69
N LEU A 40 -1.02 -9.60 0.62
CA LEU A 40 -1.01 -10.73 1.54
C LEU A 40 -2.43 -11.16 1.96
N CYS A 41 -3.28 -10.20 2.28
CA CYS A 41 -4.61 -10.52 2.81
C CYS A 41 -5.75 -9.91 1.99
N PHE A 42 -5.42 -9.17 0.94
CA PHE A 42 -6.40 -8.51 0.07
C PHE A 42 -7.26 -7.47 0.77
N ALA A 43 -6.78 -6.91 1.87
CA ALA A 43 -7.47 -5.83 2.54
C ALA A 43 -7.51 -4.60 1.62
N GLU A 44 -8.59 -3.88 1.68
CA GLU A 44 -8.75 -2.70 0.86
C GLU A 44 -7.84 -1.56 1.31
N ARG A 45 -7.65 -0.58 0.43
CA ARG A 45 -6.76 0.54 0.68
C ARG A 45 -7.12 1.30 1.96
N ASP A 46 -8.38 1.40 2.30
CA ASP A 46 -8.82 2.11 3.51
C ASP A 46 -8.57 1.33 4.81
N GLN A 47 -8.09 0.09 4.70
CA GLN A 47 -7.65 -0.68 5.86
C GLN A 47 -6.19 -0.44 6.21
N PHE A 48 -5.55 0.50 5.55
CA PHE A 48 -4.17 0.88 5.82
C PHE A 48 -4.12 2.11 6.69
N SER A 49 -3.15 2.16 7.60
CA SER A 49 -2.94 3.30 8.46
C SER A 49 -1.54 3.86 8.25
N ALA A 50 -1.41 5.18 8.32
CA ALA A 50 -0.10 5.83 8.24
C ALA A 50 0.70 5.48 9.50
N GLU A 51 1.94 5.09 9.29
CA GLU A 51 2.85 4.78 10.38
C GLU A 51 3.41 6.03 11.04
#